data_b55548abda37af76792b1262e1c1be9b
#
_entry.id   b55548abda37af76792b1262e1c1be9b
#
_cell.length_a   1.000
_cell.length_b   1.000
_cell.length_c   1.000
_cell.angle_alpha   90.00
_cell.angle_beta   90.00
_cell.angle_gamma   90.00
#
_symmetry.space_group_name_H-M   'P 1'
#
loop_
_entity.id
_entity.type
_entity.pdbx_description
1 polymer ?
#
loop_
_entity_poly.entity_id
_entity_poly.type
_entity_poly.pdbx_seq_one_letter_code
_entity_poly.pdbx_strand_id
1 'polypeptide(L)'
;VNDILSYFGKVWNYKESKAFINGVNAITDTDTYFTISENNEYNYCVENTYSDNNSLESSRITDKKNKLAAKKKVAAAREELHSLYADYCADNADNGIYKGLGKSVYKDMFKDAYEVNNVALLSNPIEYSSKKPYVWYQLVELMKKADSRVKLHTPYIICNDYMYEGLKSVCDSVDDVSLMTNSVANNGNPFGSADYYVNKNRILGTGIDVWEYEGGYSYHGKSVLIDDNISVIGSFNIDMRSAYLDTELMLVIDSKDINRELNQSMEGYERVARKADKDGSYDNPYNVKPVELSAYRERQMKL
;
A
#
# COMPACT_ATOMS: atom_id res chain seq x y z
N VAL A 1 7.07 18.36 -7.14
CA VAL A 1 5.69 18.81 -7.45
C VAL A 1 5.31 18.40 -8.88
N ASN A 2 6.17 18.68 -9.89
CA ASN A 2 5.86 18.37 -11.28
C ASN A 2 5.65 16.87 -11.55
N ASP A 3 6.43 15.99 -10.91
CA ASP A 3 6.28 14.55 -11.05
C ASP A 3 4.95 14.06 -10.48
N ILE A 4 4.54 14.60 -9.32
CA ILE A 4 3.26 14.29 -8.69
C ILE A 4 2.10 14.75 -9.57
N LEU A 5 2.16 15.98 -10.10
CA LEU A 5 1.16 16.51 -11.04
C LEU A 5 1.12 15.72 -12.34
N SER A 6 2.29 15.32 -12.86
CA SER A 6 2.38 14.48 -14.06
C SER A 6 1.75 13.11 -13.83
N TYR A 7 2.05 12.47 -12.69
CA TYR A 7 1.44 11.19 -12.34
C TYR A 7 -0.07 11.32 -12.16
N PHE A 8 -0.53 12.32 -11.40
CA PHE A 8 -1.95 12.59 -11.22
C PHE A 8 -2.64 12.80 -12.58
N GLY A 9 -2.02 13.55 -13.50
CA GLY A 9 -2.53 13.72 -14.85
C GLY A 9 -2.63 12.40 -15.64
N LYS A 10 -1.72 11.46 -15.46
CA LYS A 10 -1.80 10.12 -16.07
C LYS A 10 -2.97 9.32 -15.51
N VAL A 11 -3.14 9.27 -14.18
CA VAL A 11 -4.28 8.62 -13.52
C VAL A 11 -5.59 9.24 -13.96
N TRP A 12 -5.66 10.58 -13.93
CA TRP A 12 -6.86 11.34 -14.32
C TRP A 12 -7.28 11.11 -15.77
N ASN A 13 -6.30 10.97 -16.67
CA ASN A 13 -6.54 10.76 -18.10
C ASN A 13 -6.63 9.29 -18.52
N TYR A 14 -6.46 8.37 -17.59
CA TYR A 14 -6.63 6.95 -17.89
C TYR A 14 -8.10 6.66 -18.25
N LYS A 15 -8.36 5.77 -19.22
CA LYS A 15 -9.71 5.60 -19.79
C LYS A 15 -10.74 5.17 -18.74
N GLU A 16 -10.33 4.34 -17.80
CA GLU A 16 -11.17 3.84 -16.71
C GLU A 16 -11.42 4.93 -15.66
N SER A 17 -10.45 5.80 -15.40
CA SER A 17 -10.62 6.98 -14.56
C SER A 17 -11.57 8.00 -15.22
N LYS A 18 -11.52 8.13 -16.53
CA LYS A 18 -12.50 8.98 -17.27
C LYS A 18 -13.91 8.46 -17.14
N ALA A 19 -14.11 7.14 -17.18
CA ALA A 19 -15.40 6.54 -16.93
C ALA A 19 -15.90 6.85 -15.50
N PHE A 20 -15.01 6.75 -14.50
CA PHE A 20 -15.32 7.11 -13.12
C PHE A 20 -15.61 8.61 -12.95
N ILE A 21 -14.82 9.48 -13.57
CA ILE A 21 -15.00 10.94 -13.53
C ILE A 21 -16.26 11.37 -14.26
N ASN A 22 -16.56 10.79 -15.39
CA ASN A 22 -17.83 10.99 -16.06
C ASN A 22 -18.98 10.53 -15.16
N GLY A 23 -18.79 9.46 -14.41
CA GLY A 23 -19.70 9.02 -13.36
C GLY A 23 -19.81 10.04 -12.22
N VAL A 24 -18.70 10.63 -11.75
CA VAL A 24 -18.70 11.66 -10.68
C VAL A 24 -19.28 12.99 -11.18
N ASN A 25 -18.98 13.40 -12.39
CA ASN A 25 -19.65 14.55 -13.02
C ASN A 25 -21.13 14.27 -13.31
N ALA A 26 -21.48 13.01 -13.55
CA ALA A 26 -22.84 12.50 -13.62
C ALA A 26 -23.45 12.23 -12.22
N ILE A 27 -22.79 12.54 -11.11
CA ILE A 27 -23.44 12.67 -9.80
C ILE A 27 -24.42 13.87 -9.81
N THR A 28 -24.22 14.82 -10.71
CA THR A 28 -25.21 15.84 -11.05
C THR A 28 -26.20 15.38 -12.14
N ASP A 29 -25.86 14.32 -12.91
CA ASP A 29 -26.72 13.71 -13.93
C ASP A 29 -26.82 12.20 -13.67
N THR A 30 -27.88 11.85 -12.93
CA THR A 30 -28.07 10.55 -12.29
C THR A 30 -28.19 9.37 -13.25
N ASP A 31 -28.55 9.61 -14.49
CA ASP A 31 -28.85 8.55 -15.44
C ASP A 31 -27.60 7.97 -16.12
N THR A 32 -26.56 8.78 -16.30
CA THR A 32 -25.34 8.38 -17.03
C THR A 32 -24.43 7.46 -16.20
N TYR A 33 -24.35 7.65 -14.88
CA TYR A 33 -23.51 6.82 -13.99
C TYR A 33 -23.97 5.36 -13.94
N PHE A 34 -25.30 5.16 -13.87
CA PHE A 34 -25.87 3.82 -13.82
C PHE A 34 -25.83 3.08 -15.16
N THR A 35 -25.84 3.81 -16.27
CA THR A 35 -25.73 3.21 -17.60
C THR A 35 -24.34 2.65 -17.88
N ILE A 36 -23.29 3.29 -17.35
CA ILE A 36 -21.90 2.85 -17.50
C ILE A 36 -21.61 1.62 -16.65
N SER A 37 -22.06 1.58 -15.38
CA SER A 37 -21.86 0.41 -14.50
C SER A 37 -22.70 -0.80 -14.94
N GLU A 38 -23.90 -0.59 -15.51
CA GLU A 38 -24.72 -1.67 -16.03
C GLU A 38 -24.11 -2.37 -17.25
N ASN A 39 -23.36 -1.66 -18.07
CA ASN A 39 -22.82 -2.22 -19.31
C ASN A 39 -21.45 -2.92 -19.15
N ASN A 40 -20.62 -2.54 -18.17
CA ASN A 40 -19.24 -3.03 -18.09
C ASN A 40 -18.95 -3.98 -16.94
N GLU A 41 -19.49 -3.79 -15.74
CA GLU A 41 -19.20 -4.67 -14.61
C GLU A 41 -20.20 -5.82 -14.46
N TYR A 42 -21.46 -5.59 -14.74
CA TYR A 42 -22.50 -6.58 -14.53
C TYR A 42 -22.51 -7.68 -15.59
N ASN A 43 -22.21 -7.33 -16.84
CA ASN A 43 -22.11 -8.32 -17.92
C ASN A 43 -20.89 -9.23 -17.74
N TYR A 44 -19.77 -8.72 -17.23
CA TYR A 44 -18.56 -9.53 -16.97
C TYR A 44 -18.77 -10.57 -15.87
N CYS A 45 -19.51 -10.23 -14.82
CA CYS A 45 -19.82 -11.18 -13.71
C CYS A 45 -20.90 -12.20 -14.09
N VAL A 46 -21.84 -11.86 -14.98
CA VAL A 46 -22.96 -12.75 -15.36
C VAL A 46 -22.58 -13.72 -16.48
N GLU A 47 -21.74 -13.31 -17.42
CA GLU A 47 -21.29 -14.18 -18.52
C GLU A 47 -20.34 -15.29 -18.10
N ASN A 48 -19.61 -15.10 -16.99
CA ASN A 48 -18.64 -16.09 -16.49
C ASN A 48 -19.20 -17.12 -15.47
N THR A 49 -20.48 -17.00 -15.06
CA THR A 49 -21.07 -17.86 -14.03
C THR A 49 -22.13 -18.85 -14.51
N TYR A 50 -22.52 -18.86 -15.79
CA TYR A 50 -23.58 -19.76 -16.26
C TYR A 50 -23.29 -20.39 -17.63
N SER A 51 -22.77 -21.63 -17.54
CA SER A 51 -22.94 -22.62 -18.60
C SER A 51 -23.91 -23.70 -18.09
N ASP A 52 -25.22 -23.45 -18.18
CA ASP A 52 -26.26 -24.51 -18.23
C ASP A 52 -27.56 -23.98 -18.80
N ASN A 53 -27.97 -24.60 -19.90
CA ASN A 53 -28.94 -24.13 -20.86
C ASN A 53 -30.42 -24.55 -20.61
N ASN A 54 -30.93 -24.61 -19.37
CA ASN A 54 -32.33 -25.07 -19.16
C ASN A 54 -33.20 -24.32 -18.14
N SER A 55 -32.91 -23.04 -17.82
CA SER A 55 -33.80 -22.26 -16.93
C SER A 55 -33.96 -20.78 -17.30
N LEU A 56 -33.92 -20.48 -18.58
CA LEU A 56 -33.74 -19.10 -19.09
C LEU A 56 -34.91 -18.14 -18.86
N GLU A 57 -36.14 -18.58 -18.65
CA GLU A 57 -37.27 -17.62 -18.49
C GLU A 57 -37.55 -17.23 -17.03
N SER A 58 -37.46 -18.14 -16.11
CA SER A 58 -37.66 -17.83 -14.68
C SER A 58 -36.48 -17.01 -14.09
N SER A 59 -35.25 -17.24 -14.59
CA SER A 59 -34.06 -16.49 -14.19
C SER A 59 -34.11 -15.01 -14.64
N ARG A 60 -34.64 -14.74 -15.86
CA ARG A 60 -34.79 -13.37 -16.38
C ARG A 60 -35.76 -12.50 -15.58
N ILE A 61 -36.85 -13.07 -15.07
CA ILE A 61 -37.85 -12.33 -14.25
C ILE A 61 -37.30 -12.07 -12.85
N THR A 62 -36.59 -13.03 -12.26
CA THR A 62 -35.93 -12.89 -10.95
C THR A 62 -34.80 -11.88 -11.04
N ASP A 63 -34.02 -11.92 -12.10
CA ASP A 63 -32.93 -11.00 -12.38
C ASP A 63 -33.39 -9.55 -12.52
N LYS A 64 -34.50 -9.32 -13.29
CA LYS A 64 -35.13 -7.98 -13.41
C LYS A 64 -35.63 -7.44 -12.07
N LYS A 65 -36.20 -8.29 -11.19
CA LYS A 65 -36.65 -7.88 -9.86
C LYS A 65 -35.46 -7.55 -8.93
N ASN A 66 -34.39 -8.35 -8.99
CA ASN A 66 -33.18 -8.13 -8.22
C ASN A 66 -32.44 -6.87 -8.68
N LYS A 67 -32.37 -6.61 -9.98
CA LYS A 67 -31.83 -5.36 -10.55
C LYS A 67 -32.63 -4.13 -10.09
N LEU A 68 -33.95 -4.21 -10.09
CA LEU A 68 -34.80 -3.11 -9.63
C LEU A 68 -34.65 -2.87 -8.11
N ALA A 69 -34.52 -3.93 -7.32
CA ALA A 69 -34.30 -3.83 -5.87
C ALA A 69 -32.90 -3.26 -5.56
N ALA A 70 -31.87 -3.66 -6.31
CA ALA A 70 -30.55 -3.11 -6.21
C ALA A 70 -30.50 -1.62 -6.59
N LYS A 71 -31.15 -1.23 -7.67
CA LYS A 71 -31.30 0.20 -8.08
C LYS A 71 -31.94 1.05 -6.99
N LYS A 72 -33.00 0.54 -6.35
CA LYS A 72 -33.67 1.26 -5.23
C LYS A 72 -32.75 1.41 -4.01
N LYS A 73 -31.98 0.36 -3.65
CA LYS A 73 -31.03 0.44 -2.55
C LYS A 73 -29.89 1.44 -2.81
N VAL A 74 -29.37 1.44 -4.03
CA VAL A 74 -28.33 2.39 -4.43
C VAL A 74 -28.85 3.82 -4.46
N ALA A 75 -30.08 4.04 -4.97
CA ALA A 75 -30.72 5.37 -4.93
C ALA A 75 -30.93 5.87 -3.49
N ALA A 76 -31.40 5.01 -2.58
CA ALA A 76 -31.58 5.38 -1.18
C ALA A 76 -30.26 5.69 -0.47
N ALA A 77 -29.24 4.84 -0.65
CA ALA A 77 -27.89 5.09 -0.10
C ALA A 77 -27.27 6.38 -0.64
N ARG A 78 -27.60 6.73 -1.86
CA ARG A 78 -27.13 7.96 -2.50
C ARG A 78 -27.83 9.21 -1.94
N GLU A 79 -29.15 9.18 -1.72
CA GLU A 79 -29.87 10.26 -1.06
C GLU A 79 -29.31 10.49 0.36
N GLU A 80 -29.05 9.40 1.09
CA GLU A 80 -28.44 9.46 2.40
C GLU A 80 -27.03 10.09 2.37
N LEU A 81 -26.17 9.69 1.42
CA LEU A 81 -24.85 10.29 1.21
C LEU A 81 -24.93 11.76 0.81
N HIS A 82 -25.90 12.15 -0.04
CA HIS A 82 -26.11 13.55 -0.40
C HIS A 82 -26.58 14.39 0.80
N SER A 83 -27.46 13.84 1.64
CA SER A 83 -27.90 14.52 2.88
C SER A 83 -26.73 14.70 3.82
N LEU A 84 -25.97 13.63 4.12
CA LEU A 84 -24.78 13.67 4.98
C LEU A 84 -23.72 14.66 4.46
N TYR A 85 -23.51 14.71 3.14
CA TYR A 85 -22.58 15.66 2.54
C TYR A 85 -23.08 17.09 2.59
N ALA A 86 -24.41 17.32 2.39
CA ALA A 86 -25.02 18.64 2.52
C ALA A 86 -24.97 19.13 3.96
N ASP A 87 -25.26 18.28 4.95
CA ASP A 87 -25.17 18.57 6.38
C ASP A 87 -23.71 18.85 6.78
N TYR A 88 -22.76 18.04 6.31
CA TYR A 88 -21.33 18.28 6.51
C TYR A 88 -20.88 19.61 5.90
N CYS A 89 -21.34 19.96 4.70
CA CYS A 89 -21.03 21.25 4.09
C CYS A 89 -21.69 22.42 4.81
N ALA A 90 -22.91 22.26 5.33
CA ALA A 90 -23.61 23.28 6.09
C ALA A 90 -22.94 23.52 7.45
N ASP A 91 -22.62 22.45 8.19
CA ASP A 91 -21.93 22.52 9.49
C ASP A 91 -20.50 23.11 9.36
N ASN A 92 -19.87 22.96 8.21
CA ASN A 92 -18.52 23.43 7.94
C ASN A 92 -18.49 24.73 7.10
N ALA A 93 -19.63 25.24 6.65
CA ALA A 93 -19.69 26.48 5.87
C ALA A 93 -19.23 27.72 6.69
N ASP A 94 -19.51 27.74 7.99
CA ASP A 94 -19.07 28.80 8.90
C ASP A 94 -17.74 28.46 9.59
N ASN A 95 -17.43 27.19 9.84
CA ASN A 95 -16.16 26.72 10.41
C ASN A 95 -15.05 26.49 9.37
N GLY A 96 -15.36 26.70 8.10
CA GLY A 96 -14.37 26.89 7.05
C GLY A 96 -13.27 25.88 6.92
N ILE A 97 -13.55 24.55 6.98
CA ILE A 97 -12.54 23.58 6.50
C ILE A 97 -12.20 23.87 5.04
N TYR A 98 -13.15 24.32 4.22
CA TYR A 98 -12.89 24.81 2.86
C TYR A 98 -12.52 26.32 2.78
N LYS A 99 -12.98 27.17 3.71
CA LYS A 99 -12.45 28.53 3.90
C LYS A 99 -11.17 28.52 4.74
N GLY A 100 -10.96 27.55 5.58
CA GLY A 100 -9.85 27.41 6.51
C GLY A 100 -8.71 26.50 6.04
N LEU A 101 -8.86 25.79 4.91
CA LEU A 101 -7.71 25.53 4.02
C LEU A 101 -7.15 26.90 3.51
N GLY A 102 -7.84 28.00 3.86
CA GLY A 102 -7.31 29.34 3.89
C GLY A 102 -6.25 29.51 4.97
N LYS A 103 -5.18 30.12 4.61
CA LYS A 103 -3.98 30.68 5.26
C LYS A 103 -3.58 30.19 6.68
N SER A 104 -4.47 29.78 7.60
CA SER A 104 -4.07 29.34 8.94
C SER A 104 -3.77 27.82 8.99
N VAL A 105 -4.57 26.99 8.35
CA VAL A 105 -4.30 25.53 8.25
C VAL A 105 -3.05 25.30 7.39
N TYR A 106 -2.87 26.06 6.29
CA TYR A 106 -1.62 26.06 5.54
C TYR A 106 -0.44 26.49 6.42
N LYS A 107 -0.60 27.49 7.25
CA LYS A 107 0.48 27.98 8.13
C LYS A 107 0.87 26.94 9.19
N ASP A 108 -0.12 26.22 9.73
CA ASP A 108 0.13 25.16 10.72
C ASP A 108 0.67 23.89 10.05
N MET A 109 0.20 23.51 8.85
CA MET A 109 0.74 22.38 8.09
C MET A 109 2.19 22.56 7.65
N PHE A 110 2.64 23.80 7.41
CA PHE A 110 4.01 24.09 6.99
C PHE A 110 4.90 24.60 8.14
N LYS A 111 4.37 24.62 9.37
CA LYS A 111 5.14 25.08 10.54
C LYS A 111 6.40 24.24 10.76
N ASP A 112 6.29 22.93 10.53
CA ASP A 112 7.36 21.96 10.71
C ASP A 112 7.86 21.41 9.36
N ALA A 113 7.70 22.18 8.27
CA ALA A 113 8.18 21.80 6.96
C ALA A 113 9.70 22.00 6.84
N TYR A 114 10.34 21.02 6.22
CA TYR A 114 11.77 21.08 5.90
C TYR A 114 12.02 21.51 4.46
N GLU A 115 13.10 22.21 4.23
CA GLU A 115 13.63 22.38 2.88
C GLU A 115 14.22 21.06 2.39
N VAL A 116 14.05 20.76 1.12
CA VAL A 116 14.55 19.56 0.48
C VAL A 116 15.36 19.89 -0.76
N ASN A 117 16.43 19.15 -1.01
CA ASN A 117 17.25 19.34 -2.21
C ASN A 117 16.50 18.86 -3.45
N ASN A 118 15.87 17.70 -3.36
CA ASN A 118 15.13 17.11 -4.46
C ASN A 118 14.01 16.21 -3.96
N VAL A 119 12.97 16.06 -4.78
CA VAL A 119 11.86 15.09 -4.56
C VAL A 119 11.54 14.43 -5.90
N ALA A 120 11.54 13.11 -5.92
CA ALA A 120 11.13 12.32 -7.07
C ALA A 120 10.01 11.35 -6.69
N LEU A 121 9.17 11.00 -7.66
CA LEU A 121 8.11 10.02 -7.50
C LEU A 121 8.41 8.77 -8.32
N LEU A 122 8.51 7.63 -7.64
CA LEU A 122 8.53 6.32 -8.28
C LEU A 122 7.11 5.79 -8.35
N SER A 123 6.73 5.20 -9.46
CA SER A 123 5.39 4.63 -9.64
C SER A 123 5.39 3.40 -10.52
N ASN A 124 4.54 2.43 -10.21
CA ASN A 124 4.22 1.35 -11.12
C ASN A 124 3.34 1.85 -12.27
N PRO A 125 3.36 1.18 -13.43
CA PRO A 125 2.47 1.49 -14.54
C PRO A 125 1.00 1.40 -14.12
N ILE A 126 0.16 2.27 -14.70
CA ILE A 126 -1.29 2.26 -14.51
C ILE A 126 -1.88 1.32 -15.58
N GLU A 127 -1.98 0.04 -15.24
CA GLU A 127 -2.45 -1.01 -16.13
C GLU A 127 -3.32 -2.01 -15.37
N TYR A 128 -4.24 -2.67 -16.06
CA TYR A 128 -5.13 -3.68 -15.50
C TYR A 128 -4.52 -5.07 -15.36
N SER A 129 -3.49 -5.35 -16.15
CA SER A 129 -2.81 -6.65 -16.19
C SER A 129 -1.58 -6.66 -15.30
N SER A 130 -0.92 -7.81 -15.23
CA SER A 130 0.39 -7.93 -14.60
C SER A 130 1.37 -6.90 -15.18
N LYS A 131 1.97 -6.13 -14.29
CA LYS A 131 2.85 -5.00 -14.60
C LYS A 131 4.30 -5.43 -14.56
N LYS A 132 5.16 -4.64 -15.20
CA LYS A 132 6.60 -4.72 -14.96
C LYS A 132 6.90 -4.09 -13.58
N PRO A 133 7.78 -4.68 -12.76
CA PRO A 133 8.06 -4.24 -11.39
C PRO A 133 8.98 -3.01 -11.36
N TYR A 134 8.53 -1.89 -11.94
CA TYR A 134 9.36 -0.68 -12.08
C TYR A 134 9.75 -0.07 -10.74
N VAL A 135 8.82 -0.01 -9.77
CA VAL A 135 9.13 0.54 -8.44
C VAL A 135 10.20 -0.32 -7.77
N TRP A 136 10.05 -1.65 -7.80
CA TRP A 136 11.04 -2.55 -7.23
C TRP A 136 12.42 -2.38 -7.89
N TYR A 137 12.46 -2.40 -9.22
CA TYR A 137 13.70 -2.20 -9.97
C TYR A 137 14.39 -0.89 -9.59
N GLN A 138 13.63 0.22 -9.57
CA GLN A 138 14.17 1.54 -9.26
C GLN A 138 14.64 1.63 -7.80
N LEU A 139 13.91 1.00 -6.85
CA LEU A 139 14.35 0.93 -5.45
C LEU A 139 15.66 0.15 -5.31
N VAL A 140 15.78 -1.01 -5.96
CA VAL A 140 17.01 -1.80 -5.93
C VAL A 140 18.18 -0.99 -6.51
N GLU A 141 18.02 -0.37 -7.67
CA GLU A 141 19.09 0.43 -8.29
C GLU A 141 19.45 1.68 -7.46
N LEU A 142 18.50 2.24 -6.74
CA LEU A 142 18.75 3.36 -5.83
C LEU A 142 19.51 2.88 -4.59
N MET A 143 19.07 1.80 -3.96
CA MET A 143 19.71 1.24 -2.77
C MET A 143 21.14 0.77 -3.02
N LYS A 144 21.43 0.18 -4.18
CA LYS A 144 22.80 -0.23 -4.58
C LYS A 144 23.80 0.92 -4.71
N LYS A 145 23.32 2.16 -4.75
CA LYS A 145 24.16 3.36 -4.81
C LYS A 145 24.46 3.96 -3.43
N ALA A 146 24.01 3.31 -2.36
CA ALA A 146 24.36 3.75 -1.02
C ALA A 146 25.86 3.65 -0.80
N ASP A 147 26.43 4.65 -0.15
CA ASP A 147 27.84 4.69 0.21
C ASP A 147 28.12 3.84 1.47
N SER A 148 27.16 3.70 2.36
CA SER A 148 27.38 3.07 3.67
C SER A 148 26.23 2.22 4.19
N ARG A 149 24.98 2.65 4.01
CA ARG A 149 23.86 2.04 4.72
C ARG A 149 22.55 2.08 3.95
N VAL A 150 21.80 0.97 4.06
CA VAL A 150 20.39 0.89 3.64
C VAL A 150 19.56 0.30 4.79
N LYS A 151 18.52 1.00 5.20
CA LYS A 151 17.57 0.54 6.22
C LYS A 151 16.17 0.49 5.61
N LEU A 152 15.52 -0.68 5.68
CA LEU A 152 14.18 -0.91 5.13
C LEU A 152 13.19 -1.25 6.24
N HIS A 153 11.99 -0.70 6.16
CA HIS A 153 10.84 -1.15 6.94
C HIS A 153 9.69 -1.53 6.02
N THR A 154 9.14 -2.71 6.22
CA THR A 154 8.00 -3.23 5.47
C THR A 154 7.12 -4.11 6.37
N PRO A 155 5.80 -4.15 6.19
CA PRO A 155 4.92 -4.97 7.05
C PRO A 155 5.12 -6.48 6.86
N TYR A 156 5.53 -6.92 5.68
CA TYR A 156 5.79 -8.31 5.31
C TYR A 156 6.65 -8.40 4.05
N ILE A 157 7.19 -9.59 3.81
CA ILE A 157 8.07 -9.90 2.68
C ILE A 157 7.50 -11.13 1.99
N ILE A 158 7.09 -11.01 0.73
CA ILE A 158 6.56 -12.09 -0.11
C ILE A 158 7.21 -11.97 -1.50
N CYS A 159 8.38 -12.56 -1.65
CA CYS A 159 9.24 -12.34 -2.80
C CYS A 159 9.25 -13.52 -3.77
N ASN A 160 9.34 -13.24 -5.07
CA ASN A 160 9.78 -14.20 -6.07
C ASN A 160 11.31 -14.17 -6.24
N ASP A 161 11.84 -15.04 -7.11
CA ASP A 161 13.29 -15.15 -7.33
C ASP A 161 13.92 -13.83 -7.74
N TYR A 162 13.30 -13.08 -8.65
CA TYR A 162 13.78 -11.76 -9.09
C TYR A 162 13.88 -10.75 -7.92
N MET A 163 12.92 -10.78 -7.00
CA MET A 163 12.95 -9.88 -5.85
C MET A 163 14.03 -10.30 -4.83
N TYR A 164 14.23 -11.60 -4.61
CA TYR A 164 15.35 -12.10 -3.80
C TYR A 164 16.71 -11.76 -4.38
N GLU A 165 16.88 -11.89 -5.71
CA GLU A 165 18.08 -11.47 -6.41
C GLU A 165 18.33 -9.97 -6.26
N GLY A 166 17.27 -9.16 -6.29
CA GLY A 166 17.33 -7.73 -6.00
C GLY A 166 17.86 -7.43 -4.59
N LEU A 167 17.27 -8.04 -3.55
CA LEU A 167 17.76 -7.90 -2.17
C LEU A 167 19.22 -8.32 -2.03
N LYS A 168 19.56 -9.48 -2.60
CA LYS A 168 20.93 -9.97 -2.57
C LYS A 168 21.90 -8.99 -3.25
N SER A 169 21.53 -8.44 -4.39
CA SER A 169 22.40 -7.48 -5.12
C SER A 169 22.64 -6.20 -4.34
N VAL A 170 21.69 -5.76 -3.50
CA VAL A 170 21.88 -4.64 -2.58
C VAL A 170 22.89 -5.02 -1.50
N CYS A 171 22.72 -6.19 -0.85
CA CYS A 171 23.65 -6.68 0.17
C CYS A 171 25.07 -6.98 -0.38
N ASP A 172 25.18 -7.34 -1.66
CA ASP A 172 26.49 -7.51 -2.33
C ASP A 172 27.16 -6.15 -2.64
N SER A 173 26.43 -5.05 -2.61
CA SER A 173 26.92 -3.70 -2.97
C SER A 173 27.11 -2.79 -1.75
N VAL A 174 26.42 -3.06 -0.64
CA VAL A 174 26.38 -2.19 0.55
C VAL A 174 26.62 -3.05 1.80
N ASP A 175 27.50 -2.63 2.67
CA ASP A 175 27.94 -3.41 3.84
C ASP A 175 26.87 -3.48 4.94
N ASP A 176 26.14 -2.39 5.19
CA ASP A 176 25.11 -2.30 6.25
C ASP A 176 23.73 -2.23 5.61
N VAL A 177 23.09 -3.40 5.48
CA VAL A 177 21.72 -3.51 4.96
C VAL A 177 20.83 -4.20 5.97
N SER A 178 19.86 -3.48 6.49
CA SER A 178 18.91 -3.99 7.48
C SER A 178 17.44 -3.83 7.04
N LEU A 179 16.61 -4.75 7.50
CA LEU A 179 15.19 -4.77 7.20
C LEU A 179 14.41 -5.12 8.46
N MET A 180 13.42 -4.29 8.81
CA MET A 180 12.44 -4.64 9.84
C MET A 180 11.12 -5.05 9.19
N THR A 181 10.59 -6.16 9.68
CA THR A 181 9.24 -6.66 9.33
C THR A 181 8.52 -7.16 10.58
N ASN A 182 7.21 -7.40 10.50
CA ASN A 182 6.51 -8.04 11.61
C ASN A 182 7.04 -9.45 11.85
N SER A 183 7.16 -9.84 13.11
CA SER A 183 7.34 -11.26 13.43
C SER A 183 6.15 -12.08 12.97
N VAL A 184 6.33 -13.38 12.84
CA VAL A 184 5.26 -14.31 12.44
C VAL A 184 4.01 -14.15 13.32
N ALA A 185 4.18 -14.00 14.62
CA ALA A 185 3.09 -13.86 15.57
C ALA A 185 2.44 -12.46 15.56
N ASN A 186 3.23 -11.42 15.30
CA ASN A 186 2.77 -10.03 15.32
C ASN A 186 2.17 -9.54 13.98
N ASN A 187 2.30 -10.32 12.91
CA ASN A 187 1.82 -9.91 11.59
C ASN A 187 0.30 -10.01 11.47
N GLY A 188 -0.36 -8.91 11.11
CA GLY A 188 -1.81 -8.88 10.88
C GLY A 188 -2.28 -9.59 9.61
N ASN A 189 -1.35 -9.85 8.65
CA ASN A 189 -1.63 -10.56 7.41
C ASN A 189 -1.23 -12.05 7.53
N PRO A 190 -2.19 -13.00 7.55
CA PRO A 190 -1.87 -14.42 7.67
C PRO A 190 -1.00 -14.97 6.54
N PHE A 191 -1.23 -14.49 5.31
CA PHE A 191 -0.42 -14.90 4.14
C PHE A 191 1.02 -14.40 4.25
N GLY A 192 1.20 -13.15 4.68
CA GLY A 192 2.52 -12.58 4.93
C GLY A 192 3.26 -13.29 6.06
N SER A 193 2.53 -13.69 7.13
CA SER A 193 3.10 -14.52 8.22
C SER A 193 3.58 -15.87 7.73
N ALA A 194 2.73 -16.58 6.95
CA ALA A 194 3.03 -17.92 6.47
C ALA A 194 4.20 -17.92 5.49
N ASP A 195 4.20 -16.98 4.54
CA ASP A 195 5.29 -16.85 3.57
C ASP A 195 6.61 -16.53 4.27
N TYR A 196 6.62 -15.55 5.19
CA TYR A 196 7.81 -15.20 5.96
C TYR A 196 8.32 -16.39 6.79
N TYR A 197 7.43 -17.15 7.44
CA TYR A 197 7.80 -18.34 8.21
C TYR A 197 8.53 -19.37 7.35
N VAL A 198 8.02 -19.64 6.16
CA VAL A 198 8.59 -20.62 5.23
C VAL A 198 9.90 -20.13 4.62
N ASN A 199 9.96 -18.84 4.25
CA ASN A 199 11.04 -18.27 3.47
C ASN A 199 12.09 -17.49 4.29
N LYS A 200 11.97 -17.45 5.62
CA LYS A 200 12.87 -16.69 6.51
C LYS A 200 14.35 -16.98 6.24
N ASN A 201 14.73 -18.25 6.13
CA ASN A 201 16.13 -18.63 5.87
C ASN A 201 16.61 -18.15 4.48
N ARG A 202 15.72 -18.07 3.52
CA ARG A 202 16.02 -17.55 2.19
C ARG A 202 16.26 -16.04 2.23
N ILE A 203 15.45 -15.32 3.00
CA ILE A 203 15.61 -13.88 3.21
C ILE A 203 16.96 -13.61 3.89
N LEU A 204 17.24 -14.28 5.01
CA LEU A 204 18.53 -14.18 5.71
C LEU A 204 19.70 -14.61 4.81
N GLY A 205 19.46 -15.54 3.89
CA GLY A 205 20.44 -15.99 2.89
C GLY A 205 20.87 -14.92 1.89
N THR A 206 20.09 -13.86 1.70
CA THR A 206 20.49 -12.71 0.87
C THR A 206 21.62 -11.88 1.47
N GLY A 207 21.84 -12.01 2.78
CA GLY A 207 22.82 -11.23 3.54
C GLY A 207 22.22 -10.07 4.32
N ILE A 208 20.91 -9.82 4.18
CA ILE A 208 20.23 -8.76 4.88
C ILE A 208 20.05 -9.08 6.37
N ASP A 209 20.27 -8.10 7.22
CA ASP A 209 19.95 -8.17 8.64
C ASP A 209 18.46 -8.00 8.87
N VAL A 210 17.79 -9.00 9.46
CA VAL A 210 16.34 -8.98 9.63
C VAL A 210 15.97 -8.73 11.09
N TRP A 211 15.17 -7.68 11.32
CA TRP A 211 14.59 -7.35 12.61
C TRP A 211 13.10 -7.73 12.62
N GLU A 212 12.71 -8.58 13.54
CA GLU A 212 11.31 -9.00 13.74
C GLU A 212 10.64 -8.13 14.78
N TYR A 213 9.69 -7.31 14.34
CA TYR A 213 8.92 -6.40 15.18
C TYR A 213 7.89 -7.15 16.01
N GLU A 214 7.87 -6.86 17.33
CA GLU A 214 7.07 -7.53 18.36
C GLU A 214 6.18 -6.54 19.16
N GLY A 215 5.82 -5.41 18.59
CA GLY A 215 5.14 -4.32 19.32
C GLY A 215 3.68 -4.54 19.68
N GLY A 216 3.11 -5.73 19.44
CA GLY A 216 1.72 -6.09 19.78
C GLY A 216 0.68 -5.65 18.76
N TYR A 217 0.96 -4.65 17.94
CA TYR A 217 0.16 -4.24 16.79
C TYR A 217 0.95 -4.48 15.51
N SER A 218 0.27 -4.89 14.44
CA SER A 218 0.95 -5.08 13.15
C SER A 218 1.51 -3.75 12.63
N TYR A 219 2.82 -3.69 12.45
CA TYR A 219 3.48 -2.57 11.77
C TYR A 219 3.04 -2.52 10.30
N HIS A 220 2.77 -1.31 9.78
CA HIS A 220 2.32 -1.18 8.39
C HIS A 220 3.01 -0.06 7.60
N GLY A 221 4.13 0.46 8.09
CA GLY A 221 4.97 1.43 7.36
C GLY A 221 5.71 0.78 6.20
N LYS A 222 6.00 1.55 5.17
CA LYS A 222 6.85 1.19 4.04
C LYS A 222 7.79 2.35 3.82
N SER A 223 9.01 2.17 4.24
CA SER A 223 10.04 3.20 4.19
C SER A 223 11.41 2.61 3.94
N VAL A 224 12.25 3.38 3.27
CA VAL A 224 13.66 3.07 3.06
C VAL A 224 14.47 4.31 3.39
N LEU A 225 15.55 4.13 4.14
CA LEU A 225 16.60 5.12 4.32
C LEU A 225 17.86 4.65 3.59
N ILE A 226 18.48 5.56 2.88
CA ILE A 226 19.74 5.34 2.18
C ILE A 226 20.71 6.41 2.66
N ASP A 227 21.79 5.98 3.28
CA ASP A 227 22.77 6.82 3.94
C ASP A 227 22.12 7.80 4.95
N ASP A 228 22.54 9.06 4.98
CA ASP A 228 22.07 10.08 5.92
C ASP A 228 21.21 11.18 5.25
N ASN A 229 20.86 11.01 3.96
CA ASN A 229 20.19 12.05 3.21
C ASN A 229 18.99 11.59 2.36
N ILE A 230 18.93 10.35 1.91
CA ILE A 230 17.81 9.87 1.09
C ILE A 230 16.79 9.14 1.93
N SER A 231 15.55 9.57 1.83
CA SER A 231 14.37 8.93 2.43
C SER A 231 13.40 8.51 1.35
N VAL A 232 12.87 7.29 1.44
CA VAL A 232 11.82 6.80 0.52
C VAL A 232 10.64 6.33 1.34
N ILE A 233 9.47 6.89 1.07
CA ILE A 233 8.22 6.55 1.78
C ILE A 233 7.07 6.41 0.79
N GLY A 234 6.14 5.51 1.07
CA GLY A 234 4.97 5.35 0.20
C GLY A 234 4.13 4.12 0.48
N SER A 235 3.57 3.55 -0.58
CA SER A 235 2.60 2.46 -0.48
C SER A 235 3.18 1.08 -0.79
N PHE A 236 4.37 0.99 -1.41
CA PHE A 236 4.97 -0.25 -1.90
C PHE A 236 5.41 -1.17 -0.74
N ASN A 237 4.81 -2.35 -0.66
CA ASN A 237 5.32 -3.43 0.18
C ASN A 237 6.39 -4.24 -0.59
N ILE A 238 7.27 -4.92 0.15
CA ILE A 238 8.19 -5.90 -0.47
C ILE A 238 7.41 -7.20 -0.72
N ASP A 239 6.48 -7.15 -1.67
CA ASP A 239 5.70 -8.31 -2.09
C ASP A 239 5.40 -8.33 -3.59
N MET A 240 5.06 -9.52 -4.10
CA MET A 240 4.75 -9.72 -5.52
C MET A 240 3.51 -8.95 -5.97
N ARG A 241 2.55 -8.72 -5.07
CA ARG A 241 1.35 -7.97 -5.40
C ARG A 241 1.68 -6.50 -5.65
N SER A 242 2.44 -5.88 -4.74
CA SER A 242 2.93 -4.52 -4.92
C SER A 242 3.83 -4.39 -6.14
N ALA A 243 4.68 -5.40 -6.41
CA ALA A 243 5.59 -5.35 -7.53
C ALA A 243 4.91 -5.47 -8.89
N TYR A 244 3.89 -6.34 -9.04
CA TYR A 244 3.36 -6.76 -10.33
C TYR A 244 1.89 -6.44 -10.59
N LEU A 245 1.10 -6.11 -9.56
CA LEU A 245 -0.34 -5.93 -9.69
C LEU A 245 -0.82 -4.56 -9.26
N ASP A 246 -0.40 -4.08 -8.09
CA ASP A 246 -0.92 -2.86 -7.52
C ASP A 246 -0.29 -1.61 -8.17
N THR A 247 -1.03 -0.51 -8.14
CA THR A 247 -0.53 0.80 -8.58
C THR A 247 0.11 1.49 -7.39
N GLU A 248 1.39 1.24 -7.21
CA GLU A 248 2.16 1.72 -6.07
C GLU A 248 2.89 3.03 -6.36
N LEU A 249 3.09 3.79 -5.31
CA LEU A 249 3.81 5.06 -5.31
C LEU A 249 4.84 5.08 -4.18
N MET A 250 6.05 5.53 -4.49
CA MET A 250 7.08 5.84 -3.51
C MET A 250 7.64 7.22 -3.77
N LEU A 251 7.68 8.05 -2.74
CA LEU A 251 8.29 9.37 -2.77
C LEU A 251 9.74 9.27 -2.31
N VAL A 252 10.67 9.66 -3.17
CA VAL A 252 12.10 9.75 -2.87
C VAL A 252 12.42 11.18 -2.53
N ILE A 253 13.03 11.41 -1.36
CA ILE A 253 13.29 12.75 -0.81
C ILE A 253 14.77 12.84 -0.46
N ASP A 254 15.46 13.81 -1.05
CA ASP A 254 16.83 14.16 -0.68
C ASP A 254 16.82 15.31 0.34
N SER A 255 16.95 14.93 1.61
CA SER A 255 17.01 15.87 2.75
C SER A 255 17.57 15.19 3.99
N LYS A 256 18.63 15.71 4.55
CA LYS A 256 19.22 15.20 5.80
C LYS A 256 18.29 15.35 7.00
N ASP A 257 17.51 16.40 7.05
CA ASP A 257 16.59 16.66 8.15
C ASP A 257 15.43 15.66 8.17
N ILE A 258 14.82 15.42 7.00
CA ILE A 258 13.76 14.43 6.85
C ILE A 258 14.31 13.02 7.08
N ASN A 259 15.51 12.73 6.57
CA ASN A 259 16.16 11.43 6.80
C ASN A 259 16.39 11.18 8.30
N ARG A 260 16.91 12.17 9.03
CA ARG A 260 17.12 12.08 10.48
C ARG A 260 15.83 11.86 11.25
N GLU A 261 14.74 12.58 10.91
CA GLU A 261 13.44 12.42 11.56
C GLU A 261 12.83 11.05 11.28
N LEU A 262 12.87 10.60 10.03
CA LEU A 262 12.40 9.27 9.66
C LEU A 262 13.22 8.18 10.35
N ASN A 263 14.54 8.32 10.42
CA ASN A 263 15.41 7.38 11.12
C ASN A 263 15.07 7.29 12.62
N GLN A 264 14.86 8.41 13.29
CA GLN A 264 14.42 8.42 14.70
C GLN A 264 13.09 7.68 14.89
N SER A 265 12.15 7.88 13.99
CA SER A 265 10.88 7.16 13.99
C SER A 265 11.10 5.65 13.78
N MET A 266 11.90 5.25 12.80
CA MET A 266 12.22 3.85 12.51
C MET A 266 12.93 3.17 13.69
N GLU A 267 13.92 3.82 14.30
CA GLU A 267 14.60 3.32 15.50
C GLU A 267 13.64 3.11 16.68
N GLY A 268 12.61 3.94 16.80
CA GLY A 268 11.56 3.75 17.81
C GLY A 268 10.85 2.40 17.67
N TYR A 269 10.61 1.95 16.46
CA TYR A 269 10.03 0.62 16.19
C TYR A 269 11.07 -0.51 16.36
N GLU A 270 12.31 -0.30 15.95
CA GLU A 270 13.39 -1.29 16.11
C GLU A 270 13.69 -1.63 17.57
N ARG A 271 13.47 -0.70 18.50
CA ARG A 271 13.61 -0.94 19.95
C ARG A 271 12.64 -1.98 20.51
N VAL A 272 11.61 -2.30 19.80
CA VAL A 272 10.65 -3.38 20.12
C VAL A 272 10.70 -4.50 19.08
N ALA A 273 11.86 -4.69 18.47
CA ALA A 273 12.15 -5.76 17.52
C ALA A 273 13.35 -6.60 18.00
N ARG A 274 13.46 -7.81 17.46
CA ARG A 274 14.57 -8.74 17.71
C ARG A 274 15.27 -9.06 16.40
N LYS A 275 16.58 -9.02 16.36
CA LYS A 275 17.35 -9.39 15.17
C LYS A 275 17.40 -10.92 15.05
N ALA A 276 16.98 -11.43 13.91
CA ALA A 276 16.96 -12.85 13.63
C ALA A 276 18.31 -13.31 13.05
N ASP A 277 18.82 -14.41 13.54
CA ASP A 277 20.06 -15.04 13.07
C ASP A 277 19.77 -16.27 12.20
N LYS A 278 20.72 -16.66 11.35
CA LYS A 278 20.60 -17.79 10.41
C LYS A 278 20.50 -19.15 11.10
N ASP A 279 21.00 -19.28 12.32
CA ASP A 279 20.92 -20.49 13.13
C ASP A 279 19.59 -20.65 13.89
N GLY A 280 18.67 -19.67 13.72
CA GLY A 280 17.37 -19.62 14.39
C GLY A 280 17.41 -18.94 15.77
N SER A 281 18.58 -18.47 16.23
CA SER A 281 18.70 -17.62 17.41
C SER A 281 18.28 -16.19 17.13
N TYR A 282 18.28 -15.37 18.20
CA TYR A 282 17.97 -13.96 18.10
C TYR A 282 18.97 -13.13 18.90
N ASP A 283 19.54 -12.11 18.26
CA ASP A 283 20.12 -11.00 18.99
C ASP A 283 19.00 -10.09 19.49
N ASN A 284 18.96 -9.87 20.80
CA ASN A 284 17.86 -9.13 21.46
C ASN A 284 18.42 -8.09 22.44
N PRO A 285 19.06 -7.04 21.91
CA PRO A 285 19.73 -6.04 22.74
C PRO A 285 18.77 -5.24 23.63
N TYR A 286 17.48 -5.21 23.27
CA TYR A 286 16.45 -4.46 23.99
C TYR A 286 15.61 -5.32 24.94
N ASN A 287 15.94 -6.62 25.12
CA ASN A 287 15.16 -7.56 25.93
C ASN A 287 13.66 -7.63 25.56
N VAL A 288 13.39 -7.56 24.28
CA VAL A 288 12.00 -7.60 23.74
C VAL A 288 11.39 -8.98 23.96
N LYS A 289 10.19 -9.04 24.52
CA LYS A 289 9.45 -10.29 24.66
C LYS A 289 8.77 -10.62 23.34
N PRO A 290 8.93 -11.85 22.80
CA PRO A 290 8.23 -12.26 21.60
C PRO A 290 6.72 -12.29 21.82
N VAL A 291 5.95 -11.89 20.82
CA VAL A 291 4.50 -12.13 20.79
C VAL A 291 4.26 -13.63 20.63
N GLU A 292 3.41 -14.19 21.48
CA GLU A 292 3.08 -15.60 21.41
C GLU A 292 2.19 -15.91 20.21
N LEU A 293 2.55 -16.96 19.48
CA LEU A 293 1.75 -17.45 18.38
C LEU A 293 0.51 -18.17 18.92
N SER A 294 -0.70 -17.68 18.59
CA SER A 294 -1.92 -18.34 19.00
C SER A 294 -2.06 -19.73 18.34
N ALA A 295 -2.62 -20.70 19.05
CA ALA A 295 -2.87 -22.06 18.51
C ALA A 295 -3.72 -22.04 17.21
N TYR A 296 -4.56 -21.03 17.02
CA TYR A 296 -5.31 -20.82 15.80
C TYR A 296 -4.38 -20.47 14.61
N ARG A 297 -3.45 -19.53 14.80
CA ARG A 297 -2.47 -19.13 13.79
C ARG A 297 -1.49 -20.25 13.47
N GLU A 298 -1.04 -20.99 14.49
CA GLU A 298 -0.20 -22.18 14.28
C GLU A 298 -0.83 -23.22 13.35
N ARG A 299 -2.15 -23.41 13.49
CA ARG A 299 -2.90 -24.31 12.58
C ARG A 299 -2.99 -23.78 11.16
N GLN A 300 -3.19 -22.47 11.01
CA GLN A 300 -3.26 -21.84 9.67
C GLN A 300 -1.93 -21.90 8.92
N MET A 301 -0.79 -21.88 9.61
CA MET A 301 0.53 -21.94 8.97
C MET A 301 0.99 -23.38 8.66
N LYS A 302 0.31 -24.40 9.20
CA LYS A 302 0.58 -25.81 8.91
C LYS A 302 -0.24 -26.34 7.72
N LEU A 303 -1.13 -25.53 7.14
CA LEU A 303 -1.91 -25.79 5.93
C LEU A 303 -1.23 -25.21 4.71
#